data_c9bf0b7bebb1597f18c1952b3c3a7809
#
_entry.id   c9bf0b7bebb1597f18c1952b3c3a7809
#
_cell.length_a   1.000
_cell.length_b   1.000
_cell.length_c   1.000
_cell.angle_alpha   90.00
_cell.angle_beta   90.00
_cell.angle_gamma   90.00
#
_symmetry.space_group_name_H-M   'P 1'
#
loop_
_entity.id
_entity.type
_entity.pdbx_description
1 polymer ?
#
loop_
_entity_poly.entity_id
_entity_poly.type
_entity_poly.pdbx_seq_one_letter_code
_entity_poly.pdbx_strand_id
1 'polypeptide(L)'
;KSKVSYITPSFIYRKQGPISQLDFGLNYHIDPVSIGVWYRGKPFETNVIGTVNQDALIFVMGIYLANFNVGYSYDFSVSELSTSSGGAHEISIVYEFVAKPISRSVKKRNRLIPCPTFNRKPNFWN
;
A
#
# COMPACT_ATOMS: atom_id res chain seq x y z
N LYS A 1 -11.84 1.81 -25.23
CA LYS A 1 -10.69 1.55 -24.29
C LYS A 1 -11.14 0.48 -23.32
N SER A 2 -10.54 -0.70 -23.35
CA SER A 2 -10.82 -1.73 -22.35
C SER A 2 -10.28 -1.24 -21.00
N LYS A 3 -11.14 -1.17 -19.99
CA LYS A 3 -10.72 -0.90 -18.62
C LYS A 3 -10.00 -2.14 -18.11
N VAL A 4 -8.77 -1.98 -17.70
CA VAL A 4 -8.01 -3.05 -17.07
C VAL A 4 -8.42 -3.10 -15.60
N SER A 5 -8.90 -4.26 -15.17
CA SER A 5 -9.19 -4.51 -13.74
C SER A 5 -8.39 -5.72 -13.27
N TYR A 6 -7.88 -5.65 -12.05
CA TYR A 6 -7.15 -6.76 -11.44
C TYR A 6 -7.32 -6.78 -9.92
N ILE A 7 -7.12 -7.96 -9.35
CA ILE A 7 -7.15 -8.19 -7.92
C ILE A 7 -5.74 -8.56 -7.47
N THR A 8 -5.27 -7.96 -6.38
CA THR A 8 -3.97 -8.22 -5.80
C THR A 8 -4.13 -8.66 -4.36
N PRO A 9 -4.05 -9.97 -4.07
CA PRO A 9 -3.90 -10.44 -2.71
C PRO A 9 -2.51 -10.13 -2.20
N SER A 10 -2.39 -9.78 -0.93
CA SER A 10 -1.13 -9.45 -0.28
C SER A 10 -1.14 -9.96 1.14
N PHE A 11 0.01 -10.43 1.63
CA PHE A 11 0.18 -10.75 3.03
C PHE A 11 1.57 -10.34 3.50
N ILE A 12 1.67 -9.93 4.76
CA ILE A 12 2.91 -9.56 5.41
C ILE A 12 2.94 -10.25 6.77
N TYR A 13 3.96 -11.06 6.99
CA TYR A 13 4.23 -11.65 8.29
C TYR A 13 5.46 -11.00 8.91
N ARG A 14 5.33 -10.54 10.14
CA ARG A 14 6.43 -9.95 10.92
C ARG A 14 6.59 -10.70 12.23
N LYS A 15 7.82 -11.02 12.58
CA LYS A 15 8.15 -11.61 13.86
C LYS A 15 9.32 -10.87 14.50
N GLN A 16 9.12 -10.40 15.72
CA GLN A 16 10.15 -9.71 16.49
C GLN A 16 10.11 -10.23 17.93
N GLY A 17 11.04 -11.11 18.26
CA GLY A 17 11.07 -11.77 19.55
C GLY A 17 9.78 -12.59 19.81
N PRO A 18 9.08 -12.36 20.92
CA PRO A 18 7.82 -13.04 21.23
C PRO A 18 6.63 -12.48 20.48
N ILE A 19 6.76 -11.34 19.80
CA ILE A 19 5.66 -10.67 19.11
C ILE A 19 5.61 -11.14 17.67
N SER A 20 4.45 -11.63 17.23
CA SER A 20 4.15 -11.96 15.84
C SER A 20 2.94 -11.18 15.36
N GLN A 21 2.98 -10.74 14.11
CA GLN A 21 1.90 -10.01 13.46
C GLN A 21 1.71 -10.54 12.04
N LEU A 22 0.47 -10.74 11.66
CA LEU A 22 0.09 -11.09 10.31
C LEU A 22 -0.85 -10.01 9.76
N ASP A 23 -0.46 -9.41 8.65
CA ASP A 23 -1.30 -8.51 7.88
C ASP A 23 -1.70 -9.25 6.59
N PHE A 24 -3.00 -9.34 6.33
CA PHE A 24 -3.55 -9.93 5.10
C PHE A 24 -4.46 -8.92 4.42
N GLY A 25 -4.30 -8.71 3.12
CA GLY A 25 -5.08 -7.74 2.38
C GLY A 25 -5.45 -8.20 0.98
N LEU A 26 -6.54 -7.64 0.50
CA LEU A 26 -7.03 -7.80 -0.86
C LEU A 26 -7.30 -6.42 -1.45
N ASN A 27 -6.64 -6.12 -2.57
CA ASN A 27 -6.86 -4.87 -3.29
C ASN A 27 -7.49 -5.18 -4.65
N TYR A 28 -8.56 -4.47 -4.96
CA TYR A 28 -9.18 -4.45 -6.28
C TYR A 28 -8.88 -3.14 -6.97
N HIS A 29 -8.36 -3.21 -8.16
CA HIS A 29 -8.02 -2.06 -8.98
C HIS A 29 -8.85 -2.04 -10.25
N ILE A 30 -9.46 -0.90 -10.53
CA ILE A 30 -10.15 -0.60 -11.77
C ILE A 30 -9.86 0.85 -12.15
N ASP A 31 -9.07 1.07 -13.18
CA ASP A 31 -8.60 2.41 -13.61
C ASP A 31 -9.76 3.41 -13.74
N PRO A 32 -9.73 4.58 -13.04
CA PRO A 32 -8.64 5.15 -12.21
C PRO A 32 -8.78 4.91 -10.69
N VAL A 33 -9.59 3.98 -10.23
CA VAL A 33 -9.92 3.77 -8.80
C VAL A 33 -9.30 2.47 -8.29
N SER A 34 -8.89 2.46 -7.03
CA SER A 34 -8.55 1.25 -6.29
C SER A 34 -9.29 1.19 -4.95
N ILE A 35 -9.68 0.00 -4.54
CA ILE A 35 -10.30 -0.27 -3.24
C ILE A 35 -9.59 -1.46 -2.63
N GLY A 36 -9.28 -1.38 -1.35
CA GLY A 36 -8.62 -2.45 -0.62
C GLY A 36 -9.21 -2.66 0.77
N VAL A 37 -9.11 -3.89 1.24
CA VAL A 37 -9.44 -4.28 2.61
C VAL A 37 -8.27 -5.05 3.17
N TRP A 38 -7.81 -4.68 4.35
CA TRP A 38 -6.70 -5.30 5.04
C TRP A 38 -7.12 -5.69 6.46
N TYR A 39 -6.75 -6.88 6.85
CA TYR A 39 -6.84 -7.34 8.22
C TYR A 39 -5.44 -7.37 8.82
N ARG A 40 -5.30 -6.81 10.00
CA ARG A 40 -4.09 -6.84 10.81
C ARG A 40 -4.41 -7.53 12.11
N GLY A 41 -3.67 -8.57 12.46
CA GLY A 41 -3.93 -9.31 13.67
C GLY A 41 -2.79 -10.23 14.09
N LYS A 42 -3.02 -10.93 15.20
CA LYS A 42 -2.13 -11.97 15.73
C LYS A 42 -2.80 -13.33 15.59
N PRO A 43 -2.62 -14.04 14.48
CA PRO A 43 -3.41 -15.23 14.16
C PRO A 43 -3.11 -16.45 15.04
N PHE A 44 -2.00 -16.47 15.80
CA PHE A 44 -1.51 -17.66 16.50
C PHE A 44 -1.28 -17.47 18.02
N GLU A 45 -1.61 -16.36 18.60
CA GLU A 45 -1.57 -16.21 20.05
C GLU A 45 -2.94 -16.56 20.65
N THR A 46 -3.00 -17.74 21.26
CA THR A 46 -4.09 -18.12 22.17
C THR A 46 -4.10 -17.10 23.33
N ASN A 47 -5.27 -16.58 23.66
CA ASN A 47 -5.50 -15.60 24.72
C ASN A 47 -4.73 -15.96 26.00
N VAL A 48 -3.55 -15.42 26.17
CA VAL A 48 -2.89 -15.36 27.47
C VAL A 48 -3.57 -14.18 28.18
N ILE A 49 -4.24 -14.48 29.27
CA ILE A 49 -4.94 -13.51 30.14
C ILE A 49 -4.05 -12.26 30.33
N GLY A 50 -4.45 -11.13 29.75
CA GLY A 50 -3.74 -9.85 29.88
C GLY A 50 -3.10 -9.26 28.61
N THR A 51 -3.12 -9.91 27.47
CA THR A 51 -2.70 -9.32 26.20
C THR A 51 -3.89 -8.73 25.46
N VAL A 52 -3.84 -7.43 25.24
CA VAL A 52 -4.84 -6.71 24.42
C VAL A 52 -4.71 -7.22 22.97
N ASN A 53 -5.77 -7.84 22.46
CA ASN A 53 -5.86 -8.19 21.05
C ASN A 53 -5.83 -6.88 20.23
N GLN A 54 -4.78 -6.71 19.43
CA GLN A 54 -4.61 -5.55 18.55
C GLN A 54 -5.03 -5.90 17.12
N ASP A 55 -6.24 -6.44 16.99
CA ASP A 55 -6.80 -6.74 15.68
C ASP A 55 -7.40 -5.48 15.09
N ALA A 56 -7.12 -5.23 13.82
CA ALA A 56 -7.63 -4.08 13.10
C ALA A 56 -8.07 -4.48 11.69
N LEU A 57 -9.15 -3.85 11.24
CA LEU A 57 -9.61 -3.92 9.86
C LEU A 57 -9.39 -2.56 9.22
N ILE A 58 -8.68 -2.55 8.09
CA ILE A 58 -8.31 -1.31 7.40
C ILE A 58 -8.97 -1.30 6.03
N PHE A 59 -9.74 -0.26 5.75
CA PHE A 59 -10.29 0.02 4.44
C PHE A 59 -9.42 1.05 3.74
N VAL A 60 -9.06 0.80 2.49
CA VAL A 60 -8.22 1.68 1.68
C VAL A 60 -8.96 2.01 0.39
N MET A 61 -8.98 3.27 0.01
CA MET A 61 -9.52 3.74 -1.26
C MET A 61 -8.50 4.68 -1.92
N GLY A 62 -8.28 4.52 -3.21
CA GLY A 62 -7.35 5.36 -3.98
C GLY A 62 -7.95 5.81 -5.32
N ILE A 63 -7.60 7.03 -5.73
CA ILE A 63 -7.91 7.58 -7.05
C ILE A 63 -6.60 7.99 -7.70
N TYR A 64 -6.35 7.45 -8.90
CA TYR A 64 -5.13 7.68 -9.67
C TYR A 64 -5.44 8.54 -10.89
N LEU A 65 -5.00 9.78 -10.86
CA LEU A 65 -5.01 10.69 -12.00
C LEU A 65 -3.61 10.77 -12.61
N ALA A 66 -3.46 11.31 -13.78
CA ALA A 66 -2.20 11.27 -14.53
C ALA A 66 -0.94 11.64 -13.71
N ASN A 67 -1.01 12.69 -12.89
CA ASN A 67 0.09 13.18 -12.08
C ASN A 67 -0.29 13.37 -10.61
N PHE A 68 -1.50 12.99 -10.23
CA PHE A 68 -2.05 13.28 -8.92
C PHE A 68 -2.77 12.05 -8.37
N ASN A 69 -2.33 11.56 -7.23
CA ASN A 69 -2.93 10.39 -6.59
C ASN A 69 -3.47 10.81 -5.23
N VAL A 70 -4.70 10.45 -4.95
CA VAL A 70 -5.34 10.67 -3.66
C VAL A 70 -5.67 9.32 -3.07
N GLY A 71 -5.27 9.10 -1.82
CA GLY A 71 -5.61 7.93 -1.04
C GLY A 71 -6.35 8.31 0.23
N TYR A 72 -7.26 7.46 0.63
CA TYR A 72 -7.95 7.53 1.91
C TYR A 72 -7.90 6.16 2.55
N SER A 73 -7.57 6.09 3.83
CA SER A 73 -7.69 4.88 4.62
C SER A 73 -8.45 5.12 5.91
N TYR A 74 -9.17 4.10 6.33
CA TYR A 74 -9.88 4.04 7.59
C TYR A 74 -9.49 2.77 8.33
N ASP A 75 -8.87 2.93 9.50
CA ASP A 75 -8.45 1.86 10.39
C ASP A 75 -9.49 1.69 11.50
N PHE A 76 -10.12 0.54 11.53
CA PHE A 76 -11.08 0.16 12.54
C PHE A 76 -10.47 -0.91 13.46
N SER A 77 -10.16 -0.54 14.69
CA SER A 77 -9.68 -1.49 15.70
C SER A 77 -10.82 -2.37 16.19
N VAL A 78 -10.68 -3.68 16.08
CA VAL A 78 -11.72 -4.66 16.50
C VAL A 78 -11.54 -5.07 17.98
N SER A 79 -10.57 -4.50 18.67
CA SER A 79 -10.25 -4.78 20.07
C SER A 79 -11.34 -4.24 21.03
N GLU A 80 -11.53 -4.89 22.18
CA GLU A 80 -12.46 -4.45 23.23
C GLU A 80 -12.21 -3.02 23.75
N LEU A 81 -11.01 -2.47 23.56
CA LEU A 81 -10.70 -1.06 23.82
C LEU A 81 -11.20 -0.11 22.72
N SER A 82 -11.72 -0.63 21.63
CA SER A 82 -12.15 0.10 20.42
C SER A 82 -13.33 1.04 20.67
N THR A 83 -14.15 0.79 21.68
CA THR A 83 -15.30 1.64 22.01
C THR A 83 -14.93 3.07 22.41
N SER A 84 -13.66 3.33 22.73
CA SER A 84 -13.17 4.66 23.13
C SER A 84 -12.39 5.41 22.04
N SER A 85 -11.88 4.74 21.00
CA SER A 85 -10.94 5.39 20.05
C SER A 85 -11.52 5.70 18.66
N GLY A 86 -12.72 5.20 18.32
CA GLY A 86 -13.44 5.58 17.10
C GLY A 86 -12.73 5.30 15.76
N GLY A 87 -11.58 4.62 15.77
CA GLY A 87 -10.79 4.37 14.57
C GLY A 87 -9.89 5.54 14.14
N ALA A 88 -9.08 5.33 13.10
CA ALA A 88 -8.20 6.35 12.54
C ALA A 88 -8.51 6.60 11.07
N HIS A 89 -8.56 7.87 10.69
CA HIS A 89 -8.74 8.32 9.32
C HIS A 89 -7.42 8.88 8.81
N GLU A 90 -7.00 8.46 7.63
CA GLU A 90 -5.80 8.97 6.99
C GLU A 90 -6.10 9.39 5.55
N ILE A 91 -5.61 10.55 5.16
CA ILE A 91 -5.68 11.05 3.78
C ILE A 91 -4.26 11.24 3.29
N SER A 92 -3.95 10.66 2.13
CA SER A 92 -2.68 10.79 1.46
C SER A 92 -2.85 11.45 0.10
N ILE A 93 -1.95 12.38 -0.22
CA ILE A 93 -1.92 13.07 -1.51
C ILE A 93 -0.51 12.94 -2.06
N VAL A 94 -0.40 12.41 -3.27
CA VAL A 94 0.87 12.26 -3.97
C VAL A 94 0.79 13.01 -5.30
N TYR A 95 1.74 13.90 -5.54
CA TYR A 95 1.88 14.59 -6.81
C TYR A 95 3.21 14.21 -7.48
N GLU A 96 3.13 13.71 -8.70
CA GLU A 96 4.30 13.32 -9.48
C GLU A 96 4.74 14.46 -10.41
N PHE A 97 5.90 15.04 -10.10
CA PHE A 97 6.53 16.03 -10.96
C PHE A 97 7.30 15.32 -12.08
N VAL A 98 6.78 15.38 -13.30
CA VAL A 98 7.54 14.94 -14.46
C VAL A 98 8.54 16.02 -14.84
N ALA A 99 9.76 15.95 -14.29
CA ALA A 99 10.85 16.78 -14.77
C ALA A 99 11.16 16.37 -16.21
N LYS A 100 10.93 17.29 -17.16
CA LYS A 100 11.39 17.07 -18.54
C LYS A 100 12.89 16.85 -18.49
N PRO A 101 13.43 15.75 -19.04
CA PRO A 101 14.87 15.56 -19.09
C PRO A 101 15.45 16.75 -19.85
N ILE A 102 16.24 17.55 -19.16
CA ILE A 102 17.07 18.57 -19.85
C ILE A 102 18.00 17.75 -20.73
N SER A 103 17.76 17.82 -22.05
CA SER A 103 18.61 17.21 -23.05
C SER A 103 19.97 17.92 -23.03
N ARG A 104 20.75 17.68 -21.98
CA ARG A 104 22.18 17.91 -22.03
C ARG A 104 22.75 16.74 -22.80
N SER A 105 23.25 17.01 -23.98
CA SER A 105 24.16 16.12 -24.70
C SER A 105 25.28 15.70 -23.75
N VAL A 106 25.03 14.63 -23.02
CA VAL A 106 26.02 14.04 -22.13
C VAL A 106 27.01 13.33 -23.02
N LYS A 107 28.12 13.99 -23.29
CA LYS A 107 29.34 13.40 -23.88
C LYS A 107 29.57 12.07 -23.13
N LYS A 108 29.47 10.95 -23.84
CA LYS A 108 29.64 9.58 -23.35
C LYS A 108 30.84 9.49 -22.42
N ARG A 109 30.65 9.56 -21.14
CA ARG A 109 31.65 9.18 -20.15
C ARG A 109 31.23 7.81 -19.63
N ASN A 110 31.78 6.77 -20.26
CA ASN A 110 31.63 5.39 -19.83
C ASN A 110 32.12 5.28 -18.38
N ARG A 111 31.22 5.12 -17.44
CA ARG A 111 31.38 4.56 -16.09
C ARG A 111 30.31 5.11 -15.11
N LEU A 112 29.05 4.92 -15.45
CA LEU A 112 28.01 5.03 -14.45
C LEU A 112 27.31 3.67 -14.40
N ILE A 113 27.39 3.02 -13.26
CA ILE A 113 26.56 1.86 -12.95
C ILE A 113 25.12 2.37 -12.99
N PRO A 114 24.27 1.92 -13.94
CA PRO A 114 22.89 2.37 -13.96
C PRO A 114 22.20 1.87 -12.69
N CYS A 115 21.76 2.79 -11.84
CA CYS A 115 20.80 2.43 -10.81
C CYS A 115 19.54 1.87 -11.49
N PRO A 116 18.99 0.74 -11.02
CA PRO A 116 17.72 0.25 -11.56
C PRO A 116 16.65 1.30 -11.28
N THR A 117 16.28 2.01 -12.33
CA THR A 117 15.11 2.89 -12.27
C THR A 117 13.89 1.99 -12.37
N PHE A 118 13.07 1.94 -11.33
CA PHE A 118 11.74 1.33 -11.38
C PHE A 118 10.81 2.19 -12.25
N ASN A 119 11.17 2.34 -13.51
CA ASN A 119 10.34 3.04 -14.47
C ASN A 119 9.33 2.02 -15.01
N ARG A 120 8.15 1.97 -14.41
CA ARG A 120 7.04 1.15 -14.85
C ARG A 120 6.53 1.69 -16.19
N LYS A 121 7.16 1.29 -17.30
CA LYS A 121 6.54 1.47 -18.62
C LYS A 121 5.40 0.46 -18.76
N PRO A 122 4.19 0.89 -19.13
CA PRO A 122 3.02 0.00 -19.23
C PRO A 122 3.01 -0.93 -20.45
N ASN A 123 4.13 -1.22 -21.09
CA ASN A 123 4.21 -2.03 -22.31
C ASN A 123 5.16 -3.20 -22.12
N PHE A 124 4.82 -4.16 -21.26
CA PHE A 124 5.65 -5.34 -21.07
C PHE A 124 5.14 -6.61 -21.80
N TRP A 125 4.10 -6.49 -22.61
CA TRP A 125 3.62 -7.59 -23.45
C TRP A 125 3.24 -7.05 -24.82
N ASN A 126 4.15 -7.14 -25.74
CA ASN A 126 3.90 -7.22 -27.19
C ASN A 126 4.81 -8.30 -27.73
#